data_b251846e939dd756abf55367c1b48d32
#
_entry.id   b251846e939dd756abf55367c1b48d32
#
_cell.length_a   1.000
_cell.length_b   1.000
_cell.length_c   1.000
_cell.angle_alpha   90.00
_cell.angle_beta   90.00
_cell.angle_gamma   90.00
#
_symmetry.space_group_name_H-M   'P 1'
#
loop_
_entity.id
_entity.type
_entity.pdbx_description
1 polymer ?
#
loop_
_entity_poly.entity_id
_entity_poly.type
_entity_poly.pdbx_seq_one_letter_code
_entity_poly.pdbx_strand_id
1 'polypeptide(L)'
;PIWMNIHVNHPNEITEELAQACDKLSRAGVPLGNQSVLLAGVNDSVHIQRKLVQDLVRMRVRPYYLYQCDLVEGSGHFRTSVAKGIEIIEGLRGHTSGYAVPTYIIDGPGGGGKIPVMPNYLISMAPGKAVLRNYEGYITTYTEPDDYNPHAVAPLEAQIEQRPEPGQSGVHGLLQGQEMFIKPANFDDVHNRGGGMHRLRADETKWKPLGIGSAPDLIEGESNAPPAQLPSGEA
;
A
#
# COMPACT_ATOMS: atom_id res chain seq x y z
N PRO A 1 -3.80 14.10 8.78
CA PRO A 1 -3.86 12.66 8.58
C PRO A 1 -3.17 11.93 9.73
N ILE A 2 -3.74 10.79 10.14
CA ILE A 2 -3.21 9.93 11.21
C ILE A 2 -2.88 8.58 10.59
N TRP A 3 -1.70 8.06 10.89
CA TRP A 3 -1.26 6.69 10.61
C TRP A 3 -0.98 6.01 11.94
N MET A 4 -1.39 4.76 12.12
CA MET A 4 -1.16 4.03 13.35
C MET A 4 -0.34 2.78 13.08
N ASN A 5 0.74 2.60 13.85
CA ASN A 5 1.48 1.35 13.90
C ASN A 5 1.20 0.63 15.21
N ILE A 6 0.84 -0.64 15.11
CA ILE A 6 0.74 -1.55 16.25
C ILE A 6 2.04 -2.34 16.39
N HIS A 7 2.20 -3.03 17.51
CA HIS A 7 3.38 -3.84 17.79
C HIS A 7 2.94 -5.25 18.19
N VAL A 8 2.97 -6.16 17.23
CA VAL A 8 2.62 -7.58 17.38
C VAL A 8 3.78 -8.41 16.90
N ASN A 9 4.32 -9.27 17.75
CA ASN A 9 5.51 -10.08 17.48
C ASN A 9 5.18 -11.54 17.12
N HIS A 10 4.01 -12.05 17.56
CA HIS A 10 3.66 -13.44 17.39
C HIS A 10 2.18 -13.61 17.02
N PRO A 11 1.80 -14.64 16.21
CA PRO A 11 0.39 -14.89 15.88
C PRO A 11 -0.53 -15.07 17.10
N ASN A 12 -0.03 -15.56 18.21
CA ASN A 12 -0.81 -15.75 19.44
C ASN A 12 -1.25 -14.44 20.11
N GLU A 13 -0.67 -13.30 19.72
CA GLU A 13 -1.10 -11.96 20.18
C GLU A 13 -2.31 -11.45 19.39
N ILE A 14 -2.65 -12.11 18.27
CA ILE A 14 -3.79 -11.71 17.43
C ILE A 14 -5.05 -12.33 18.05
N THR A 15 -5.66 -11.57 18.95
CA THR A 15 -6.95 -11.93 19.58
C THR A 15 -8.11 -11.35 18.77
N GLU A 16 -9.32 -11.81 19.10
CA GLU A 16 -10.55 -11.28 18.51
C GLU A 16 -10.72 -9.78 18.80
N GLU A 17 -10.38 -9.35 20.03
CA GLU A 17 -10.46 -7.96 20.46
C GLU A 17 -9.50 -7.07 19.64
N LEU A 18 -8.27 -7.57 19.39
CA LEU A 18 -7.32 -6.86 18.54
C LEU A 18 -7.85 -6.73 17.10
N ALA A 19 -8.40 -7.81 16.56
CA ALA A 19 -8.97 -7.82 15.21
C ALA A 19 -10.14 -6.84 15.09
N GLN A 20 -11.03 -6.79 16.06
CA GLN A 20 -12.15 -5.84 16.11
C GLN A 20 -11.69 -4.40 16.26
N ALA A 21 -10.66 -4.13 17.07
CA ALA A 21 -10.09 -2.80 17.21
C ALA A 21 -9.47 -2.31 15.90
N CYS A 22 -8.71 -3.17 15.21
CA CYS A 22 -8.13 -2.87 13.91
C CYS A 22 -9.22 -2.65 12.83
N ASP A 23 -10.30 -3.43 12.83
CA ASP A 23 -11.43 -3.22 11.90
C ASP A 23 -12.10 -1.86 12.11
N LYS A 24 -12.35 -1.46 13.37
CA LYS A 24 -12.92 -0.14 13.69
C LYS A 24 -12.03 0.99 13.18
N LEU A 25 -10.73 0.93 13.43
CA LEU A 25 -9.78 1.96 12.98
C LEU A 25 -9.69 2.00 11.45
N SER A 26 -9.61 0.83 10.81
CA SER A 26 -9.57 0.72 9.34
C SER A 26 -10.85 1.29 8.68
N ARG A 27 -12.04 1.02 9.26
CA ARG A 27 -13.31 1.59 8.78
C ARG A 27 -13.40 3.09 9.00
N ALA A 28 -12.74 3.61 10.02
CA ALA A 28 -12.61 5.05 10.24
C ALA A 28 -11.60 5.74 9.29
N GLY A 29 -10.98 4.98 8.36
CA GLY A 29 -10.04 5.51 7.39
C GLY A 29 -8.62 5.71 7.94
N VAL A 30 -8.28 5.11 9.09
CA VAL A 30 -6.93 5.15 9.65
C VAL A 30 -6.09 4.03 9.03
N PRO A 31 -5.03 4.33 8.27
CA PRO A 31 -4.11 3.33 7.78
C PRO A 31 -3.34 2.66 8.94
N LEU A 32 -3.25 1.32 8.88
CA LEU A 32 -2.64 0.52 9.93
C LEU A 32 -1.36 -0.17 9.44
N GLY A 33 -0.32 -0.10 10.26
CA GLY A 33 0.92 -0.83 10.10
C GLY A 33 1.23 -1.69 11.32
N ASN A 34 2.08 -2.69 11.15
CA ASN A 34 2.68 -3.44 12.25
C ASN A 34 4.19 -3.34 12.19
N GLN A 35 4.82 -3.09 13.30
CA GLN A 35 6.24 -3.27 13.50
C GLN A 35 6.47 -4.37 14.53
N SER A 36 7.33 -5.32 14.21
CA SER A 36 7.68 -6.44 15.09
C SER A 36 9.19 -6.52 15.29
N VAL A 37 9.60 -7.17 16.35
CA VAL A 37 11.01 -7.46 16.64
C VAL A 37 11.25 -8.96 16.43
N LEU A 38 12.35 -9.30 15.78
CA LEU A 38 12.78 -10.68 15.60
C LEU A 38 13.43 -11.18 16.89
N LEU A 39 12.80 -12.19 17.50
CA LEU A 39 13.15 -12.70 18.83
C LEU A 39 13.47 -14.20 18.75
N ALA A 40 14.67 -14.56 19.20
CA ALA A 40 15.11 -15.96 19.26
C ALA A 40 14.20 -16.79 20.16
N GLY A 41 13.78 -17.96 19.68
CA GLY A 41 12.90 -18.88 20.39
C GLY A 41 11.43 -18.44 20.50
N VAL A 42 11.06 -17.30 19.91
CA VAL A 42 9.70 -16.76 19.89
C VAL A 42 9.12 -16.74 18.48
N ASN A 43 9.75 -16.01 17.58
CA ASN A 43 9.24 -15.80 16.23
C ASN A 43 10.31 -15.93 15.12
N ASP A 44 11.44 -16.54 15.42
CA ASP A 44 12.59 -16.72 14.53
C ASP A 44 12.44 -17.92 13.55
N SER A 45 11.22 -18.16 13.13
CA SER A 45 10.86 -19.18 12.14
C SER A 45 10.12 -18.57 10.95
N VAL A 46 10.50 -18.95 9.75
CA VAL A 46 9.79 -18.55 8.51
C VAL A 46 8.30 -18.91 8.59
N HIS A 47 7.97 -20.05 9.19
CA HIS A 47 6.57 -20.49 9.32
C HIS A 47 5.76 -19.57 10.25
N ILE A 48 6.31 -19.21 11.41
CA ILE A 48 5.66 -18.32 12.38
C ILE A 48 5.51 -16.92 11.77
N GLN A 49 6.57 -16.39 11.16
CA GLN A 49 6.53 -15.09 10.51
C GLN A 49 5.52 -15.05 9.35
N ARG A 50 5.46 -16.12 8.54
CA ARG A 50 4.48 -16.20 7.45
C ARG A 50 3.06 -16.16 7.98
N LYS A 51 2.76 -16.92 9.03
CA LYS A 51 1.44 -16.88 9.66
C LYS A 51 1.13 -15.49 10.21
N LEU A 52 2.06 -14.88 10.94
CA LEU A 52 1.90 -13.54 11.49
C LEU A 52 1.55 -12.51 10.40
N VAL A 53 2.38 -12.42 9.36
CA VAL A 53 2.17 -11.40 8.31
C VAL A 53 0.88 -11.64 7.51
N GLN A 54 0.48 -12.89 7.30
CA GLN A 54 -0.77 -13.21 6.63
C GLN A 54 -2.00 -12.84 7.49
N ASP A 55 -1.95 -13.11 8.78
CA ASP A 55 -3.04 -12.77 9.70
C ASP A 55 -3.16 -11.23 9.86
N LEU A 56 -2.05 -10.51 9.93
CA LEU A 56 -2.04 -9.04 9.93
C LEU A 56 -2.70 -8.46 8.66
N VAL A 57 -2.34 -8.96 7.48
CA VAL A 57 -2.95 -8.48 6.22
C VAL A 57 -4.45 -8.77 6.16
N ARG A 58 -4.91 -9.92 6.70
CA ARG A 58 -6.36 -10.21 6.81
C ARG A 58 -7.10 -9.18 7.66
N MET A 59 -6.43 -8.62 8.68
CA MET A 59 -6.96 -7.54 9.52
C MET A 59 -6.77 -6.13 8.92
N ARG A 60 -6.30 -6.03 7.66
CA ARG A 60 -5.94 -4.76 7.00
C ARG A 60 -4.81 -4.00 7.70
N VAL A 61 -3.95 -4.72 8.41
CA VAL A 61 -2.72 -4.20 9.02
C VAL A 61 -1.55 -4.58 8.12
N ARG A 62 -0.83 -3.59 7.61
CA ARG A 62 0.34 -3.83 6.77
C ARG A 62 1.55 -4.17 7.63
N PRO A 63 2.23 -5.33 7.46
CA PRO A 63 3.56 -5.55 8.04
C PRO A 63 4.52 -4.47 7.51
N TYR A 64 4.98 -3.58 8.41
CA TYR A 64 5.78 -2.43 8.04
C TYR A 64 7.27 -2.74 8.21
N TYR A 65 7.69 -3.00 9.46
CA TYR A 65 9.06 -3.34 9.78
C TYR A 65 9.15 -4.64 10.58
N LEU A 66 10.19 -5.42 10.30
CA LEU A 66 10.73 -6.45 11.17
C LEU A 66 12.08 -5.94 11.67
N TYR A 67 12.20 -5.65 12.96
CA TYR A 67 13.44 -5.16 13.55
C TYR A 67 14.32 -6.31 14.00
N GLN A 68 15.62 -6.22 13.76
CA GLN A 68 16.59 -6.97 14.55
C GLN A 68 16.49 -6.54 16.02
N CYS A 69 16.54 -7.49 16.94
CA CYS A 69 16.53 -7.17 18.36
C CYS A 69 17.74 -6.28 18.72
N ASP A 70 17.48 -5.16 19.37
CA ASP A 70 18.48 -4.18 19.76
C ASP A 70 19.52 -4.71 20.76
N LEU A 71 20.67 -4.04 20.80
CA LEU A 71 21.78 -4.34 21.71
C LEU A 71 21.52 -3.78 23.12
N VAL A 72 20.33 -4.08 23.66
CA VAL A 72 19.95 -3.65 25.01
C VAL A 72 20.49 -4.63 26.04
N GLU A 73 20.92 -4.12 27.19
CA GLU A 73 21.35 -4.95 28.32
C GLU A 73 20.24 -5.91 28.74
N GLY A 74 20.57 -7.17 29.00
CA GLY A 74 19.60 -8.20 29.37
C GLY A 74 18.88 -8.85 28.19
N SER A 75 18.90 -8.29 26.96
CA SER A 75 18.18 -8.84 25.80
C SER A 75 18.98 -9.89 24.99
N GLY A 76 20.20 -10.21 25.42
CA GLY A 76 21.10 -11.05 24.64
C GLY A 76 20.56 -12.42 24.23
N HIS A 77 19.74 -13.03 25.09
CA HIS A 77 19.12 -14.33 24.85
C HIS A 77 17.98 -14.30 23.81
N PHE A 78 17.43 -13.13 23.52
CA PHE A 78 16.42 -12.94 22.47
C PHE A 78 17.02 -12.54 21.12
N ARG A 79 18.31 -12.24 21.06
CA ARG A 79 18.93 -11.83 19.81
C ARG A 79 19.18 -13.00 18.86
N THR A 80 18.73 -12.85 17.62
CA THR A 80 19.05 -13.75 16.51
C THR A 80 20.29 -13.28 15.76
N SER A 81 20.80 -14.10 14.83
CA SER A 81 21.74 -13.63 13.83
C SER A 81 21.06 -12.78 12.75
N VAL A 82 21.79 -11.85 12.15
CA VAL A 82 21.31 -11.06 10.98
C VAL A 82 20.95 -11.99 9.82
N ALA A 83 21.72 -13.07 9.64
CA ALA A 83 21.45 -14.09 8.62
C ALA A 83 20.05 -14.73 8.78
N LYS A 84 19.58 -14.91 10.03
CA LYS A 84 18.24 -15.45 10.30
C LYS A 84 17.14 -14.48 9.82
N GLY A 85 17.32 -13.18 10.02
CA GLY A 85 16.39 -12.17 9.50
C GLY A 85 16.33 -12.17 7.97
N ILE A 86 17.49 -12.28 7.30
CA ILE A 86 17.58 -12.40 5.83
C ILE A 86 16.87 -13.66 5.34
N GLU A 87 17.13 -14.82 5.98
CA GLU A 87 16.46 -16.10 5.67
C GLU A 87 14.94 -15.98 5.77
N ILE A 88 14.44 -15.32 6.81
CA ILE A 88 13.00 -15.12 7.01
C ILE A 88 12.42 -14.27 5.88
N ILE A 89 13.02 -13.15 5.55
CA ILE A 89 12.54 -12.30 4.45
C ILE A 89 12.56 -13.05 3.12
N GLU A 90 13.61 -13.81 2.84
CA GLU A 90 13.70 -14.63 1.63
C GLU A 90 12.61 -15.70 1.59
N GLY A 91 12.35 -16.36 2.73
CA GLY A 91 11.31 -17.37 2.87
C GLY A 91 9.88 -16.84 2.84
N LEU A 92 9.67 -15.52 2.99
CA LEU A 92 8.38 -14.88 2.80
C LEU A 92 8.15 -14.50 1.33
N ARG A 93 9.19 -14.10 0.60
CA ARG A 93 9.06 -13.70 -0.81
C ARG A 93 8.64 -14.88 -1.68
N GLY A 94 7.71 -14.63 -2.61
CA GLY A 94 7.13 -15.66 -3.47
C GLY A 94 6.12 -16.58 -2.79
N HIS A 95 6.03 -16.58 -1.46
CA HIS A 95 5.13 -17.42 -0.68
C HIS A 95 3.99 -16.67 0.01
N THR A 96 3.96 -15.35 -0.11
CA THR A 96 2.88 -14.49 0.36
C THR A 96 2.78 -13.22 -0.51
N SER A 97 1.73 -12.42 -0.31
CA SER A 97 1.58 -11.14 -1.01
C SER A 97 2.76 -10.21 -0.72
N GLY A 98 3.18 -9.42 -1.71
CA GLY A 98 4.19 -8.37 -1.53
C GLY A 98 3.83 -7.37 -0.42
N TYR A 99 2.52 -7.13 -0.18
CA TYR A 99 2.06 -6.30 0.95
C TYR A 99 2.36 -6.91 2.32
N ALA A 100 2.51 -8.23 2.39
CA ALA A 100 2.77 -8.96 3.63
C ALA A 100 4.25 -9.09 3.97
N VAL A 101 5.17 -8.71 3.07
CA VAL A 101 6.61 -8.82 3.32
C VAL A 101 7.10 -7.52 3.97
N PRO A 102 7.51 -7.53 5.25
CA PRO A 102 8.05 -6.35 5.92
C PRO A 102 9.44 -5.99 5.40
N THR A 103 9.87 -4.76 5.66
CA THR A 103 11.29 -4.40 5.53
C THR A 103 12.03 -4.85 6.80
N TYR A 104 13.07 -5.67 6.65
CA TYR A 104 13.93 -6.04 7.76
C TYR A 104 14.91 -4.92 8.05
N ILE A 105 14.96 -4.47 9.31
CA ILE A 105 15.68 -3.27 9.73
C ILE A 105 16.64 -3.63 10.88
N ILE A 106 17.82 -3.06 10.84
CA ILE A 106 18.76 -3.00 11.97
C ILE A 106 18.89 -1.53 12.37
N ASP A 107 18.62 -1.22 13.62
CA ASP A 107 18.95 0.09 14.16
C ASP A 107 20.47 0.15 14.43
N GLY A 108 21.16 0.97 13.64
CA GLY A 108 22.61 1.07 13.66
C GLY A 108 23.12 1.64 15.00
N PRO A 109 24.01 0.93 15.71
CA PRO A 109 24.59 1.44 16.95
C PRO A 109 25.24 2.82 16.77
N GLY A 110 25.24 3.61 17.84
CA GLY A 110 25.85 4.95 17.82
C GLY A 110 25.11 5.99 16.98
N GLY A 111 23.80 5.82 16.77
CA GLY A 111 22.98 6.76 16.01
C GLY A 111 23.00 6.52 14.50
N GLY A 112 23.38 5.32 14.08
CA GLY A 112 23.43 4.92 12.65
C GLY A 112 22.08 4.89 11.93
N GLY A 113 20.96 5.06 12.65
CA GLY A 113 19.62 5.08 12.10
C GLY A 113 19.13 3.71 11.63
N LYS A 114 18.03 3.72 10.90
CA LYS A 114 17.36 2.50 10.41
C LYS A 114 17.99 2.02 9.11
N ILE A 115 18.71 0.90 9.19
CA ILE A 115 19.43 0.31 8.07
C ILE A 115 18.61 -0.87 7.53
N PRO A 116 18.03 -0.77 6.32
CA PRO A 116 17.38 -1.91 5.69
C PRO A 116 18.39 -2.99 5.29
N VAL A 117 18.17 -4.21 5.76
CA VAL A 117 18.99 -5.37 5.41
C VAL A 117 18.10 -6.41 4.75
N MET A 118 18.27 -6.60 3.45
CA MET A 118 17.43 -7.45 2.64
C MET A 118 18.27 -8.52 1.95
N PRO A 119 17.66 -9.65 1.50
CA PRO A 119 18.35 -10.59 0.64
C PRO A 119 18.97 -9.88 -0.56
N ASN A 120 20.20 -10.23 -0.89
CA ASN A 120 20.86 -9.65 -2.06
C ASN A 120 20.38 -10.35 -3.34
N TYR A 121 19.55 -9.66 -4.10
CA TYR A 121 19.06 -10.13 -5.41
C TYR A 121 19.87 -9.59 -6.59
N LEU A 122 20.67 -8.54 -6.39
CA LEU A 122 21.61 -8.04 -7.37
C LEU A 122 22.95 -8.75 -7.16
N ILE A 123 23.35 -9.56 -8.14
CA ILE A 123 24.61 -10.32 -8.08
C ILE A 123 25.76 -9.49 -8.62
N SER A 124 25.56 -8.84 -9.79
CA SER A 124 26.59 -8.06 -10.46
C SER A 124 25.97 -7.04 -11.39
N MET A 125 26.73 -5.96 -11.63
CA MET A 125 26.41 -4.94 -12.63
C MET A 125 27.60 -4.70 -13.55
N ALA A 126 27.31 -4.52 -14.83
CA ALA A 126 28.25 -4.06 -15.86
C ALA A 126 27.54 -3.04 -16.75
N PRO A 127 28.23 -2.22 -17.52
CA PRO A 127 27.59 -1.31 -18.46
C PRO A 127 26.57 -2.05 -19.34
N GLY A 128 25.32 -1.58 -19.34
CA GLY A 128 24.21 -2.13 -20.12
C GLY A 128 23.62 -3.44 -19.62
N LYS A 129 24.08 -4.00 -18.48
CA LYS A 129 23.56 -5.27 -17.96
C LYS A 129 23.62 -5.38 -16.44
N ALA A 130 22.56 -5.93 -15.86
CA ALA A 130 22.52 -6.36 -14.47
C ALA A 130 22.26 -7.87 -14.38
N VAL A 131 22.98 -8.56 -13.51
CA VAL A 131 22.77 -9.98 -13.20
C VAL A 131 22.02 -10.08 -11.89
N LEU A 132 20.88 -10.75 -11.94
CA LEU A 132 19.92 -10.81 -10.84
C LEU A 132 19.65 -12.26 -10.47
N ARG A 133 19.30 -12.52 -9.21
CA ARG A 133 18.68 -13.78 -8.76
C ARG A 133 17.30 -13.53 -8.16
N ASN A 134 16.41 -14.51 -8.30
CA ASN A 134 15.15 -14.46 -7.57
C ASN A 134 15.26 -15.18 -6.20
N TYR A 135 14.14 -15.28 -5.48
CA TYR A 135 14.05 -15.96 -4.17
C TYR A 135 14.26 -17.48 -4.25
N GLU A 136 14.08 -18.09 -5.43
CA GLU A 136 14.34 -19.52 -5.69
C GLU A 136 15.78 -19.81 -6.11
N GLY A 137 16.62 -18.76 -6.26
CA GLY A 137 17.99 -18.89 -6.77
C GLY A 137 18.09 -18.89 -8.29
N TYR A 138 16.99 -18.67 -9.03
CA TYR A 138 17.04 -18.53 -10.48
C TYR A 138 17.79 -17.26 -10.85
N ILE A 139 18.84 -17.41 -11.68
CA ILE A 139 19.72 -16.33 -12.11
C ILE A 139 19.33 -15.90 -13.52
N THR A 140 19.18 -14.60 -13.72
CA THR A 140 18.84 -13.98 -15.00
C THR A 140 19.61 -12.70 -15.22
N THR A 141 19.59 -12.19 -16.46
CA THR A 141 20.15 -10.89 -16.81
C THR A 141 19.04 -9.93 -17.22
N TYR A 142 19.18 -8.69 -16.81
CA TYR A 142 18.41 -7.57 -17.31
C TYR A 142 19.31 -6.71 -18.19
N THR A 143 18.88 -6.44 -19.42
CA THR A 143 19.59 -5.55 -20.35
C THR A 143 19.02 -4.15 -20.20
N GLU A 144 19.90 -3.21 -19.92
CA GLU A 144 19.55 -1.80 -19.81
C GLU A 144 19.46 -1.14 -21.19
N PRO A 145 18.67 -0.08 -21.36
CA PRO A 145 18.63 0.65 -22.62
C PRO A 145 19.94 1.39 -22.88
N ASP A 146 20.41 1.32 -24.13
CA ASP A 146 21.68 1.97 -24.55
C ASP A 146 21.57 3.51 -24.61
N ASP A 147 20.35 4.04 -24.74
CA ASP A 147 20.05 5.46 -24.93
C ASP A 147 19.54 6.17 -23.66
N TYR A 148 19.61 5.52 -22.50
CA TYR A 148 19.19 6.14 -21.24
C TYR A 148 20.04 7.36 -20.92
N ASN A 149 19.40 8.54 -20.89
CA ASN A 149 20.03 9.80 -20.50
C ASN A 149 19.53 10.22 -19.10
N PRO A 150 20.36 10.08 -18.05
CA PRO A 150 19.98 10.50 -16.70
C PRO A 150 19.77 12.01 -16.58
N HIS A 151 20.34 12.81 -17.48
CA HIS A 151 20.18 14.28 -17.48
C HIS A 151 18.84 14.74 -18.09
N ALA A 152 18.08 13.84 -18.71
CA ALA A 152 16.73 14.16 -19.19
C ALA A 152 15.69 14.31 -18.06
N VAL A 153 16.05 14.02 -16.82
CA VAL A 153 15.16 14.10 -15.64
C VAL A 153 14.85 15.55 -15.23
N ALA A 154 15.80 16.48 -15.40
CA ALA A 154 15.64 17.87 -14.98
C ALA A 154 14.36 18.55 -15.51
N PRO A 155 13.92 18.36 -16.78
CA PRO A 155 12.65 18.91 -17.26
C PRO A 155 11.41 18.31 -16.56
N LEU A 156 11.50 17.05 -16.08
CA LEU A 156 10.41 16.40 -15.36
C LEU A 156 10.32 16.92 -13.92
N GLU A 157 11.45 17.14 -13.27
CA GLU A 157 11.51 17.74 -11.93
C GLU A 157 10.92 19.14 -11.94
N ALA A 158 11.28 19.97 -12.93
CA ALA A 158 10.70 21.30 -13.12
C ALA A 158 9.16 21.26 -13.30
N GLN A 159 8.62 20.22 -13.92
CA GLN A 159 7.16 20.03 -14.03
C GLN A 159 6.49 19.70 -12.69
N ILE A 160 7.19 18.99 -11.80
CA ILE A 160 6.69 18.69 -10.45
C ILE A 160 6.67 19.96 -9.59
N GLU A 161 7.70 20.76 -9.66
CA GLU A 161 7.80 22.03 -8.92
C GLU A 161 6.75 23.06 -9.36
N GLN A 162 6.30 22.98 -10.62
CA GLN A 162 5.23 23.85 -11.15
C GLN A 162 3.81 23.37 -10.77
N ARG A 163 3.65 22.23 -10.14
CA ARG A 163 2.33 21.80 -9.67
C ARG A 163 1.90 22.69 -8.51
N PRO A 164 0.70 23.28 -8.58
CA PRO A 164 0.17 24.01 -7.45
C PRO A 164 0.06 23.10 -6.24
N GLU A 165 0.38 23.65 -5.07
CA GLU A 165 0.20 22.95 -3.80
C GLU A 165 -1.24 22.43 -3.65
N PRO A 166 -1.43 21.26 -3.06
CA PRO A 166 -2.77 20.74 -2.79
C PRO A 166 -3.58 21.78 -1.99
N GLY A 167 -4.67 22.26 -2.56
CA GLY A 167 -5.53 23.26 -1.96
C GLY A 167 -5.42 24.68 -2.53
N GLN A 168 -4.46 24.95 -3.43
CA GLN A 168 -4.37 26.26 -4.10
C GLN A 168 -5.10 26.32 -5.44
N SER A 169 -5.39 25.18 -6.05
CA SER A 169 -6.12 25.08 -7.31
C SER A 169 -6.83 23.72 -7.43
N GLY A 170 -7.61 23.54 -8.46
CA GLY A 170 -8.31 22.29 -8.73
C GLY A 170 -9.64 22.21 -8.00
N VAL A 171 -10.05 21.01 -7.59
CA VAL A 171 -11.35 20.76 -6.97
C VAL A 171 -11.60 21.63 -5.74
N HIS A 172 -10.56 21.97 -4.98
CA HIS A 172 -10.67 22.88 -3.83
C HIS A 172 -11.06 24.29 -4.24
N GLY A 173 -10.46 24.84 -5.28
CA GLY A 173 -10.83 26.16 -5.83
C GLY A 173 -12.28 26.22 -6.34
N LEU A 174 -12.76 25.13 -6.95
CA LEU A 174 -14.16 24.99 -7.38
C LEU A 174 -15.11 24.98 -6.18
N LEU A 175 -14.78 24.23 -5.12
CA LEU A 175 -15.60 24.11 -3.92
C LEU A 175 -15.69 25.43 -3.12
N GLN A 176 -14.63 26.25 -3.19
CA GLN A 176 -14.61 27.57 -2.54
C GLN A 176 -15.17 28.69 -3.41
N GLY A 177 -15.59 28.39 -4.65
CA GLY A 177 -16.11 29.39 -5.58
C GLY A 177 -15.03 30.35 -6.13
N GLN A 178 -13.75 30.02 -5.96
CA GLN A 178 -12.62 30.78 -6.50
C GLN A 178 -12.41 30.52 -7.99
N GLU A 179 -12.83 29.33 -8.46
CA GLU A 179 -12.79 28.92 -9.86
C GLU A 179 -14.17 28.38 -10.28
N MET A 180 -14.51 28.57 -11.54
CA MET A 180 -15.77 28.05 -12.10
C MET A 180 -15.58 26.75 -12.87
N PHE A 181 -14.37 26.45 -13.32
CA PHE A 181 -14.02 25.24 -14.04
C PHE A 181 -12.52 24.97 -13.98
N ILE A 182 -12.13 23.71 -14.16
CA ILE A 182 -10.73 23.27 -14.28
C ILE A 182 -10.53 22.74 -15.70
N LYS A 183 -9.52 23.26 -16.39
CA LYS A 183 -9.08 22.74 -17.69
C LYS A 183 -7.87 21.85 -17.51
N PRO A 184 -7.79 20.67 -18.19
CA PRO A 184 -6.51 19.96 -18.33
C PRO A 184 -5.46 20.83 -19.01
N ALA A 185 -4.19 20.64 -18.67
CA ALA A 185 -3.08 21.45 -19.20
C ALA A 185 -3.00 21.48 -20.74
N ASN A 186 -3.51 20.46 -21.43
CA ASN A 186 -3.54 20.32 -22.88
C ASN A 186 -4.92 20.51 -23.51
N PHE A 187 -5.88 21.08 -22.77
CA PHE A 187 -7.26 21.19 -23.22
C PHE A 187 -7.41 21.99 -24.52
N ASP A 188 -6.71 23.09 -24.65
CA ASP A 188 -6.76 23.98 -25.82
C ASP A 188 -6.08 23.33 -27.03
N ASP A 189 -5.03 22.54 -26.83
CA ASP A 189 -4.34 21.78 -27.89
C ASP A 189 -5.23 20.69 -28.50
N VAL A 190 -5.99 19.99 -27.68
CA VAL A 190 -6.93 18.95 -28.13
C VAL A 190 -8.09 19.57 -28.90
N HIS A 191 -8.59 20.73 -28.49
CA HIS A 191 -9.67 21.44 -29.16
C HIS A 191 -9.25 22.04 -30.50
N ASN A 192 -8.02 22.51 -30.60
CA ASN A 192 -7.48 23.11 -31.82
C ASN A 192 -7.09 22.06 -32.90
N ARG A 193 -6.92 20.79 -32.52
CA ARG A 193 -6.56 19.71 -33.47
C ARG A 193 -7.74 19.09 -34.21
N GLY A 194 -8.96 19.64 -34.11
CA GLY A 194 -10.13 19.20 -34.91
C GLY A 194 -10.61 17.79 -34.62
N GLY A 195 -10.16 17.14 -33.54
CA GLY A 195 -10.68 15.87 -33.08
C GLY A 195 -12.02 16.11 -32.41
N GLY A 196 -13.12 15.70 -33.11
CA GLY A 196 -14.50 15.98 -32.75
C GLY A 196 -14.91 15.45 -31.37
N MET A 197 -14.61 16.17 -30.32
CA MET A 197 -15.44 16.15 -29.13
C MET A 197 -16.67 16.99 -29.43
N HIS A 198 -17.84 16.36 -29.46
CA HIS A 198 -19.12 17.05 -29.52
C HIS A 198 -19.11 18.15 -28.45
N ARG A 199 -19.24 19.41 -28.91
CA ARG A 199 -19.60 20.52 -28.02
C ARG A 199 -20.90 20.12 -27.34
N LEU A 200 -20.88 19.89 -26.06
CA LEU A 200 -22.05 19.89 -25.24
C LEU A 200 -22.68 21.29 -25.42
N ARG A 201 -23.86 21.35 -25.99
CA ARG A 201 -24.58 22.61 -26.16
C ARG A 201 -24.91 23.16 -24.81
N ALA A 202 -24.86 24.49 -24.67
CA ALA A 202 -25.13 25.19 -23.41
C ALA A 202 -26.55 24.97 -22.84
N ASP A 203 -27.43 24.33 -23.59
CA ASP A 203 -28.79 23.97 -23.22
C ASP A 203 -28.90 22.52 -22.65
N GLU A 204 -27.83 21.75 -22.70
CA GLU A 204 -27.78 20.44 -22.01
C GLU A 204 -27.33 20.57 -20.54
N THR A 205 -27.69 21.64 -19.88
CA THR A 205 -27.43 21.91 -18.46
C THR A 205 -28.25 21.05 -17.49
N LYS A 206 -28.67 19.88 -17.89
CA LYS A 206 -29.04 18.82 -16.95
C LYS A 206 -27.84 17.97 -16.63
N TRP A 207 -26.84 18.62 -16.05
CA TRP A 207 -25.74 17.93 -15.40
C TRP A 207 -26.32 17.14 -14.22
N LYS A 208 -26.53 15.85 -14.41
CA LYS A 208 -26.70 14.95 -13.27
C LYS A 208 -25.31 14.77 -12.70
N PRO A 209 -25.07 15.13 -11.41
CA PRO A 209 -23.82 14.79 -10.77
C PRO A 209 -23.61 13.29 -10.94
N LEU A 210 -22.41 12.88 -11.36
CA LEU A 210 -22.00 11.47 -11.40
C LEU A 210 -22.30 10.89 -10.01
N GLY A 211 -23.36 10.09 -9.96
CA GLY A 211 -23.98 9.44 -8.83
C GLY A 211 -23.09 9.04 -7.66
N ILE A 212 -22.74 10.04 -6.84
CA ILE A 212 -22.71 9.84 -5.42
C ILE A 212 -24.14 10.24 -5.00
N GLY A 213 -25.07 9.32 -5.25
CA GLY A 213 -26.46 9.47 -4.86
C GLY A 213 -26.49 9.72 -3.36
N SER A 214 -27.16 10.78 -2.96
CA SER A 214 -27.58 10.92 -1.59
C SER A 214 -28.39 9.68 -1.19
N ALA A 215 -28.09 9.12 -0.05
CA ALA A 215 -28.69 7.90 0.50
C ALA A 215 -30.24 7.74 0.45
N PRO A 216 -31.07 8.78 0.16
CA PRO A 216 -32.52 8.64 0.00
C PRO A 216 -32.97 7.93 -1.28
N ASP A 217 -32.18 7.95 -2.35
CA ASP A 217 -32.63 7.37 -3.65
C ASP A 217 -32.48 5.85 -3.75
N LEU A 218 -31.96 5.20 -2.70
CA LEU A 218 -31.82 3.74 -2.62
C LEU A 218 -32.96 3.05 -1.84
N ILE A 219 -33.95 3.77 -1.34
CA ILE A 219 -35.01 3.22 -0.47
C ILE A 219 -36.40 3.17 -1.16
N GLU A 220 -36.56 3.74 -2.35
CA GLU A 220 -37.81 3.62 -3.12
C GLU A 220 -37.70 2.61 -4.26
N GLY A 221 -37.38 1.38 -3.91
CA GLY A 221 -37.51 0.18 -4.74
C GLY A 221 -38.54 -0.74 -4.11
N GLU A 222 -39.76 -0.55 -4.48
CA GLU A 222 -40.97 -1.36 -4.34
C GLU A 222 -40.80 -2.73 -3.65
N SER A 223 -41.30 -2.83 -2.42
CA SER A 223 -41.76 -4.06 -1.82
C SER A 223 -43.13 -4.45 -2.39
N ASN A 224 -43.16 -5.11 -3.53
CA ASN A 224 -44.33 -5.82 -4.04
C ASN A 224 -43.91 -7.27 -4.38
N ALA A 225 -43.55 -8.03 -3.35
CA ALA A 225 -43.59 -9.48 -3.42
C ALA A 225 -44.68 -9.98 -2.43
N PRO A 226 -45.62 -10.81 -2.89
CA PRO A 226 -46.63 -11.38 -1.99
C PRO A 226 -45.98 -12.31 -0.96
N PRO A 227 -46.54 -12.43 0.25
CA PRO A 227 -45.95 -13.28 1.29
C PRO A 227 -45.96 -14.75 0.87
N ALA A 228 -44.80 -15.39 0.96
CA ALA A 228 -44.65 -16.81 0.76
C ALA A 228 -45.52 -17.58 1.80
N GLN A 229 -46.46 -18.39 1.29
CA GLN A 229 -47.24 -19.34 2.10
C GLN A 229 -46.31 -20.44 2.60
N LEU A 230 -46.21 -20.58 3.91
CA LEU A 230 -45.59 -21.73 4.56
C LEU A 230 -46.45 -22.98 4.31
N PRO A 231 -45.86 -24.11 3.96
CA PRO A 231 -46.62 -25.36 3.89
C PRO A 231 -47.04 -25.84 5.28
N SER A 232 -48.31 -26.11 5.43
CA SER A 232 -48.92 -26.75 6.60
C SER A 232 -48.34 -28.14 6.76
N GLY A 233 -47.78 -28.42 7.94
CA GLY A 233 -47.39 -29.76 8.30
C GLY A 233 -48.62 -30.59 8.64
N GLU A 234 -48.66 -31.81 8.09
CA GLU A 234 -49.55 -32.88 8.60
C GLU A 234 -48.72 -34.00 9.18
N ALA A 235 -49.14 -34.42 10.39
CA ALA A 235 -48.97 -35.65 11.15
C ALA A 235 -47.52 -36.19 11.34
#